data_67f959e472f9f454671a046b11f1c2a6
#
_entry.id   67f959e472f9f454671a046b11f1c2a6
#
_cell.length_a   1.000
_cell.length_b   1.000
_cell.length_c   1.000
_cell.angle_alpha   90.00
_cell.angle_beta   90.00
_cell.angle_gamma   90.00
#
_symmetry.space_group_name_H-M   'P 1'
#
loop_
_entity.id
_entity.type
_entity.pdbx_description
1 polymer ?
#
loop_
_entity_poly.entity_id
_entity_poly.type
_entity_poly.pdbx_seq_one_letter_code
_entity_poly.pdbx_strand_id
1 'polypeptide(L)'
;MPKSIRKDDLKDIRKPQVVNLKFLDRFIKTMKWTKPQFAEMIGMTKANVYHWFKVDDIQLTTLNSAFEKIGYEVVFSMDMPQKKGAEIINIELDDKDKASAPKKNLDFLHKALYENDIDQRALSKKLGIDVETIDYWFRHDKCYISYFFSIARYTGMKLKIDIKPTK
;
A
#
# COMPACT_ATOMS: atom_id res chain seq x y z
N MET A 1 -37.26 3.16 27.78
CA MET A 1 -37.01 3.90 26.52
C MET A 1 -35.57 3.75 26.11
N PRO A 2 -35.34 3.26 24.88
CA PRO A 2 -33.98 3.27 24.37
C PRO A 2 -33.50 4.71 24.27
N LYS A 3 -32.36 5.00 24.87
CA LYS A 3 -31.74 6.33 24.72
C LYS A 3 -31.54 6.61 23.25
N SER A 4 -32.08 7.74 22.79
CA SER A 4 -31.78 8.22 21.45
C SER A 4 -30.27 8.37 21.30
N ILE A 5 -29.70 7.77 20.27
CA ILE A 5 -28.29 7.87 19.94
C ILE A 5 -28.01 9.33 19.62
N ARG A 6 -27.08 9.95 20.35
CA ARG A 6 -26.72 11.35 20.11
C ARG A 6 -26.06 11.47 18.72
N LYS A 7 -26.26 12.62 18.06
CA LYS A 7 -25.62 12.90 16.79
C LYS A 7 -24.10 12.76 16.85
N ASP A 8 -23.50 13.05 18.00
CA ASP A 8 -22.06 12.93 18.21
C ASP A 8 -21.62 11.46 18.27
N ASP A 9 -22.42 10.58 18.86
CA ASP A 9 -22.16 9.15 18.89
C ASP A 9 -22.25 8.54 17.50
N LEU A 10 -23.17 9.04 16.67
CA LEU A 10 -23.30 8.65 15.26
C LEU A 10 -22.11 9.11 14.42
N LYS A 11 -21.52 10.27 14.74
CA LYS A 11 -20.33 10.77 14.06
C LYS A 11 -19.12 9.87 14.33
N ASP A 12 -18.96 9.39 15.58
CA ASP A 12 -17.87 8.52 15.97
C ASP A 12 -18.00 7.15 15.33
N ILE A 13 -19.22 6.63 15.24
CA ILE A 13 -19.51 5.34 14.58
C ILE A 13 -19.28 5.43 13.07
N ARG A 14 -19.51 6.62 12.47
CA ARG A 14 -19.37 6.85 11.04
C ARG A 14 -17.96 7.25 10.60
N LYS A 15 -17.07 7.57 11.54
CA LYS A 15 -15.68 7.83 11.17
C LYS A 15 -15.07 6.52 10.69
N PRO A 16 -14.67 6.43 9.40
CA PRO A 16 -13.99 5.23 8.95
C PRO A 16 -12.71 5.05 9.74
N GLN A 17 -12.50 3.84 10.23
CA GLN A 17 -11.22 3.51 10.86
C GLN A 17 -10.17 3.45 9.77
N VAL A 18 -9.21 4.36 9.84
CA VAL A 18 -8.08 4.37 8.91
C VAL A 18 -7.10 3.29 9.36
N VAL A 19 -7.00 2.24 8.57
CA VAL A 19 -6.07 1.13 8.80
C VAL A 19 -4.98 1.13 7.74
N ASN A 20 -5.40 1.12 6.48
CA ASN A 20 -4.46 1.05 5.35
C ASN A 20 -3.67 2.36 5.17
N LEU A 21 -4.30 3.50 5.38
CA LEU A 21 -3.66 4.80 5.26
C LEU A 21 -3.10 5.35 6.57
N LYS A 22 -2.96 4.51 7.58
CA LYS A 22 -2.38 4.91 8.86
C LYS A 22 -0.95 5.45 8.71
N PHE A 23 -0.18 4.85 7.81
CA PHE A 23 1.18 5.31 7.51
C PHE A 23 1.18 6.74 6.94
N LEU A 24 0.20 7.05 6.08
CA LEU A 24 0.07 8.37 5.48
C LEU A 24 -0.36 9.41 6.52
N ASP A 25 -1.31 9.05 7.37
CA ASP A 25 -1.75 9.92 8.47
C ASP A 25 -0.57 10.23 9.42
N ARG A 26 0.23 9.23 9.76
CA ARG A 26 1.43 9.42 10.58
C ARG A 26 2.45 10.32 9.90
N PHE A 27 2.67 10.15 8.61
CA PHE A 27 3.58 10.99 7.84
C PHE A 27 3.16 12.46 7.88
N ILE A 28 1.88 12.73 7.60
CA ILE A 28 1.34 14.09 7.62
C ILE A 28 1.52 14.72 9.00
N LYS A 29 1.23 13.98 10.07
CA LYS A 29 1.40 14.45 11.45
C LYS A 29 2.85 14.68 11.81
N THR A 30 3.74 13.80 11.40
CA THR A 30 5.19 13.92 11.64
C THR A 30 5.74 15.19 10.99
N MET A 31 5.26 15.53 9.81
CA MET A 31 5.64 16.76 9.10
C MET A 31 4.94 18.00 9.66
N LYS A 32 4.07 17.82 10.64
CA LYS A 32 3.27 18.90 11.25
C LYS A 32 2.36 19.62 10.25
N TRP A 33 1.88 18.88 9.27
CA TRP A 33 0.93 19.41 8.28
C TRP A 33 -0.50 19.02 8.64
N THR A 34 -1.45 19.82 8.12
CA THR A 34 -2.85 19.40 8.08
C THR A 34 -3.12 18.70 6.74
N LYS A 35 -4.23 17.98 6.66
CA LYS A 35 -4.62 17.35 5.39
C LYS A 35 -4.82 18.35 4.26
N PRO A 36 -5.47 19.52 4.50
CA PRO A 36 -5.54 20.56 3.47
C PRO A 36 -4.19 21.09 3.01
N GLN A 37 -3.23 21.25 3.93
CA GLN A 37 -1.86 21.67 3.57
C GLN A 37 -1.17 20.62 2.71
N PHE A 38 -1.30 19.35 3.08
CA PHE A 38 -0.77 18.25 2.29
C PHE A 38 -1.38 18.22 0.89
N ALA A 39 -2.70 18.39 0.78
CA ALA A 39 -3.40 18.45 -0.50
C ALA A 39 -2.84 19.56 -1.40
N GLU A 40 -2.66 20.74 -0.84
CA GLU A 40 -2.09 21.87 -1.58
C GLU A 40 -0.68 21.56 -2.09
N MET A 41 0.17 20.98 -1.26
CA MET A 41 1.55 20.64 -1.61
C MET A 41 1.65 19.61 -2.74
N ILE A 42 0.72 18.66 -2.79
CA ILE A 42 0.70 17.64 -3.84
C ILE A 42 -0.14 18.05 -5.06
N GLY A 43 -0.67 19.27 -5.05
CA GLY A 43 -1.44 19.81 -6.18
C GLY A 43 -2.82 19.17 -6.34
N MET A 44 -3.42 18.73 -5.25
CA MET A 44 -4.74 18.11 -5.27
C MET A 44 -5.73 18.89 -4.40
N THR A 45 -7.03 18.65 -4.60
CA THR A 45 -8.04 19.24 -3.75
C THR A 45 -8.06 18.54 -2.38
N LYS A 46 -8.43 19.30 -1.35
CA LYS A 46 -8.62 18.71 -0.02
C LYS A 46 -9.69 17.62 -0.03
N ALA A 47 -10.71 17.76 -0.89
CA ALA A 47 -11.76 16.77 -1.04
C ALA A 47 -11.21 15.43 -1.49
N ASN A 48 -10.24 15.41 -2.41
CA ASN A 48 -9.58 14.18 -2.86
C ASN A 48 -8.83 13.51 -1.72
N VAL A 49 -8.06 14.27 -0.95
CA VAL A 49 -7.30 13.73 0.19
C VAL A 49 -8.24 13.17 1.25
N TYR A 50 -9.30 13.90 1.61
CA TYR A 50 -10.30 13.41 2.56
C TYR A 50 -10.99 12.14 2.05
N HIS A 51 -11.23 12.06 0.75
CA HIS A 51 -11.83 10.87 0.15
C HIS A 51 -10.93 9.62 0.34
N TRP A 52 -9.62 9.76 0.14
CA TRP A 52 -8.68 8.66 0.36
C TRP A 52 -8.82 8.11 1.79
N PHE A 53 -8.83 8.99 2.78
CA PHE A 53 -8.98 8.58 4.18
C PHE A 53 -10.36 8.01 4.48
N LYS A 54 -11.39 8.52 3.82
CA LYS A 54 -12.76 8.02 3.98
C LYS A 54 -12.91 6.58 3.49
N VAL A 55 -12.35 6.28 2.33
CA VAL A 55 -12.38 4.91 1.76
C VAL A 55 -11.23 4.04 2.26
N ASP A 56 -10.28 4.63 2.96
CA ASP A 56 -9.08 3.98 3.50
C ASP A 56 -8.28 3.29 2.40
N ASP A 57 -8.14 3.95 1.26
CA ASP A 57 -7.45 3.40 0.10
C ASP A 57 -6.97 4.49 -0.85
N ILE A 58 -5.96 4.16 -1.62
CA ILE A 58 -5.41 5.02 -2.67
C ILE A 58 -4.73 4.13 -3.71
N GLN A 59 -4.82 4.53 -4.97
CA GLN A 59 -4.09 3.84 -6.02
C GLN A 59 -2.59 4.12 -5.90
N LEU A 60 -1.77 3.09 -6.08
CA LEU A 60 -0.32 3.18 -5.91
C LEU A 60 0.30 4.27 -6.78
N THR A 61 -0.12 4.37 -8.04
CA THR A 61 0.40 5.39 -8.96
C THR A 61 0.06 6.81 -8.49
N THR A 62 -1.13 7.01 -7.95
CA THR A 62 -1.55 8.29 -7.38
C THR A 62 -0.71 8.64 -6.16
N LEU A 63 -0.47 7.68 -5.28
CA LEU A 63 0.37 7.86 -4.09
C LEU A 63 1.80 8.24 -4.49
N ASN A 64 2.38 7.51 -5.43
CA ASN A 64 3.75 7.78 -5.89
C ASN A 64 3.87 9.16 -6.51
N SER A 65 2.91 9.57 -7.35
CA SER A 65 2.89 10.90 -7.95
C SER A 65 2.80 11.99 -6.90
N ALA A 66 1.96 11.80 -5.89
CA ALA A 66 1.79 12.77 -4.81
C ALA A 66 3.10 12.96 -4.03
N PHE A 67 3.76 11.87 -3.64
CA PHE A 67 5.01 11.94 -2.88
C PHE A 67 6.17 12.47 -3.72
N GLU A 68 6.21 12.17 -5.00
CA GLU A 68 7.21 12.73 -5.91
C GLU A 68 7.18 14.26 -5.91
N LYS A 69 6.00 14.86 -5.89
CA LYS A 69 5.85 16.32 -5.87
C LYS A 69 6.43 16.98 -4.62
N ILE A 70 6.50 16.27 -3.52
CA ILE A 70 7.05 16.82 -2.27
C ILE A 70 8.47 16.34 -1.98
N GLY A 71 9.10 15.64 -2.95
CA GLY A 71 10.49 15.21 -2.84
C GLY A 71 10.69 13.95 -1.99
N TYR A 72 9.68 13.10 -1.92
CA TYR A 72 9.74 11.83 -1.18
C TYR A 72 9.36 10.67 -2.07
N GLU A 73 9.80 9.49 -1.68
CA GLU A 73 9.37 8.24 -2.31
C GLU A 73 8.82 7.28 -1.25
N VAL A 74 7.83 6.50 -1.65
CA VAL A 74 7.24 5.45 -0.81
C VAL A 74 7.72 4.11 -1.33
N VAL A 75 8.39 3.36 -0.46
CA VAL A 75 8.93 2.04 -0.81
C VAL A 75 8.15 0.97 -0.06
N PHE A 76 7.52 0.08 -0.82
CA PHE A 76 6.81 -1.07 -0.27
C PHE A 76 7.70 -2.31 -0.36
N SER A 77 7.68 -3.12 0.67
CA SER A 77 8.31 -4.43 0.65
C SER A 77 7.41 -5.43 1.36
N MET A 78 7.52 -6.69 0.96
CA MET A 78 6.70 -7.75 1.54
C MET A 78 7.57 -8.99 1.71
N ASP A 79 7.74 -9.41 2.95
CA ASP A 79 8.61 -10.52 3.31
C ASP A 79 7.85 -11.57 4.10
N MET A 80 8.17 -12.83 3.85
CA MET A 80 7.67 -13.90 4.71
C MET A 80 8.35 -13.84 6.07
N PRO A 81 7.60 -14.08 7.16
CA PRO A 81 8.24 -14.29 8.45
C PRO A 81 9.16 -15.50 8.30
N GLN A 82 10.40 -15.35 8.76
CA GLN A 82 11.41 -16.42 8.66
C GLN A 82 10.85 -17.71 9.28
N LYS A 83 10.69 -18.72 8.45
CA LYS A 83 10.50 -20.08 8.96
C LYS A 83 11.82 -20.51 9.59
N LYS A 84 11.78 -20.92 10.86
CA LYS A 84 12.93 -21.53 11.52
C LYS A 84 13.45 -22.68 10.65
N GLY A 85 14.70 -22.59 10.19
CA GLY A 85 15.32 -23.61 9.36
C GLY A 85 15.25 -23.38 7.85
N ALA A 86 14.68 -22.29 7.40
CA ALA A 86 14.79 -21.92 5.99
C ALA A 86 16.20 -21.39 5.74
N GLU A 87 16.98 -22.12 4.95
CA GLU A 87 18.24 -21.60 4.44
C GLU A 87 17.95 -20.33 3.67
N ILE A 88 18.54 -19.23 4.11
CA ILE A 88 18.59 -18.03 3.32
C ILE A 88 19.54 -18.32 2.17
N ILE A 89 18.98 -18.81 1.06
CA ILE A 89 19.73 -18.82 -0.19
C ILE A 89 19.77 -17.37 -0.62
N ASN A 90 20.83 -16.66 -0.24
CA ASN A 90 21.16 -15.40 -0.85
C ASN A 90 21.53 -15.69 -2.30
N ILE A 91 20.53 -15.74 -3.15
CA ILE A 91 20.79 -15.58 -4.58
C ILE A 91 21.13 -14.10 -4.73
N GLU A 92 22.41 -13.78 -4.66
CA GLU A 92 22.87 -12.50 -5.14
C GLU A 92 22.58 -12.48 -6.63
N LEU A 93 21.44 -11.87 -6.97
CA LEU A 93 21.21 -11.49 -8.35
C LEU A 93 22.34 -10.55 -8.73
N ASP A 94 23.04 -10.90 -9.80
CA ASP A 94 24.12 -10.13 -10.35
C ASP A 94 23.69 -8.64 -10.40
N ASP A 95 24.48 -7.76 -9.79
CA ASP A 95 24.17 -6.33 -9.73
C ASP A 95 23.92 -5.71 -11.11
N LYS A 96 24.43 -6.32 -12.15
CA LYS A 96 24.18 -5.90 -13.54
C LYS A 96 22.74 -6.10 -13.96
N ASP A 97 22.06 -7.13 -13.48
CA ASP A 97 20.65 -7.35 -13.78
C ASP A 97 19.74 -6.41 -12.99
N LYS A 98 20.18 -5.99 -11.81
CA LYS A 98 19.45 -4.99 -11.01
C LYS A 98 19.54 -3.59 -11.60
N ALA A 99 20.62 -3.27 -12.32
CA ALA A 99 20.83 -1.93 -12.86
C ALA A 99 20.14 -1.70 -14.21
N SER A 100 19.80 -2.79 -14.94
CA SER A 100 19.29 -2.70 -16.32
C SER A 100 17.77 -2.77 -16.45
N ALA A 101 17.06 -3.22 -15.43
CA ALA A 101 15.60 -3.30 -15.48
C ALA A 101 14.97 -2.11 -14.75
N PRO A 102 14.10 -1.34 -15.44
CA PRO A 102 13.35 -0.30 -14.73
C PRO A 102 12.53 -0.96 -13.63
N LYS A 103 12.66 -0.46 -12.40
CA LYS A 103 11.86 -0.94 -11.27
C LYS A 103 10.41 -0.57 -11.48
N LYS A 104 9.57 -1.56 -11.65
CA LYS A 104 8.13 -1.38 -11.67
C LYS A 104 7.59 -1.32 -10.25
N ASN A 105 6.49 -0.61 -10.08
CA ASN A 105 5.88 -0.40 -8.77
C ASN A 105 5.47 -1.70 -8.08
N LEU A 106 5.08 -2.71 -8.85
CA LEU A 106 4.62 -4.00 -8.33
C LEU A 106 5.68 -5.09 -8.31
N ASP A 107 6.95 -4.76 -8.58
CA ASP A 107 8.03 -5.76 -8.57
C ASP A 107 8.18 -6.41 -7.19
N PHE A 108 8.04 -5.64 -6.11
CA PHE A 108 8.12 -6.19 -4.76
C PHE A 108 7.04 -7.25 -4.51
N LEU A 109 5.85 -7.03 -5.03
CA LEU A 109 4.72 -7.95 -4.88
C LEU A 109 4.92 -9.20 -5.73
N HIS A 110 5.32 -9.02 -6.97
CA HIS A 110 5.62 -10.12 -7.88
C HIS A 110 6.70 -11.04 -7.30
N LYS A 111 7.76 -10.45 -6.78
CA LYS A 111 8.86 -11.17 -6.14
C LYS A 111 8.38 -11.95 -4.92
N ALA A 112 7.61 -11.32 -4.04
CA ALA A 112 7.09 -11.93 -2.83
C ALA A 112 6.20 -13.13 -3.14
N LEU A 113 5.31 -13.00 -4.11
CA LEU A 113 4.43 -14.09 -4.54
C LEU A 113 5.21 -15.25 -5.17
N TYR A 114 6.17 -14.91 -6.02
CA TYR A 114 7.00 -15.90 -6.70
C TYR A 114 7.84 -16.72 -5.69
N GLU A 115 8.51 -16.06 -4.76
CA GLU A 115 9.34 -16.71 -3.74
C GLU A 115 8.55 -17.62 -2.81
N ASN A 116 7.25 -17.40 -2.69
CA ASN A 116 6.37 -18.16 -1.80
C ASN A 116 5.44 -19.12 -2.54
N ASP A 117 5.70 -19.35 -3.83
CA ASP A 117 4.94 -20.27 -4.68
C ASP A 117 3.44 -19.94 -4.73
N ILE A 118 3.11 -18.66 -4.69
CA ILE A 118 1.73 -18.19 -4.80
C ILE A 118 1.50 -17.70 -6.23
N ASP A 119 0.76 -18.47 -7.01
CA ASP A 119 0.41 -18.05 -8.36
C ASP A 119 -0.83 -17.14 -8.36
N GLN A 120 -1.12 -16.55 -9.50
CA GLN A 120 -2.24 -15.63 -9.64
C GLN A 120 -3.59 -16.30 -9.36
N ARG A 121 -3.74 -17.57 -9.68
CA ARG A 121 -4.97 -18.32 -9.43
C ARG A 121 -5.19 -18.54 -7.94
N ALA A 122 -4.14 -18.93 -7.21
CA ALA A 122 -4.21 -19.09 -5.77
C ALA A 122 -4.55 -17.77 -5.08
N LEU A 123 -3.94 -16.69 -5.53
CA LEU A 123 -4.21 -15.34 -5.02
C LEU A 123 -5.64 -14.92 -5.32
N SER A 124 -6.13 -15.17 -6.53
CA SER A 124 -7.50 -14.89 -6.94
C SER A 124 -8.51 -15.55 -6.01
N LYS A 125 -8.32 -16.81 -5.71
CA LYS A 125 -9.19 -17.56 -4.81
C LYS A 125 -9.21 -16.97 -3.39
N LYS A 126 -8.04 -16.63 -2.89
CA LYS A 126 -7.92 -16.09 -1.53
C LYS A 126 -8.52 -14.69 -1.39
N LEU A 127 -8.35 -13.85 -2.39
CA LEU A 127 -8.85 -12.48 -2.37
C LEU A 127 -10.31 -12.37 -2.83
N GLY A 128 -10.83 -13.40 -3.49
CA GLY A 128 -12.18 -13.35 -4.04
C GLY A 128 -12.31 -12.41 -5.23
N ILE A 129 -11.26 -12.25 -6.02
CA ILE A 129 -11.24 -11.39 -7.21
C ILE A 129 -10.81 -12.19 -8.43
N ASP A 130 -11.15 -11.68 -9.61
CA ASP A 130 -10.85 -12.38 -10.87
C ASP A 130 -9.35 -12.40 -11.16
N VAL A 131 -8.88 -13.52 -11.74
CA VAL A 131 -7.49 -13.64 -12.20
C VAL A 131 -7.14 -12.54 -13.19
N GLU A 132 -8.09 -12.17 -14.04
CA GLU A 132 -7.90 -11.10 -15.02
C GLU A 132 -7.61 -9.75 -14.37
N THR A 133 -8.22 -9.47 -13.22
CA THR A 133 -7.96 -8.26 -12.44
C THR A 133 -6.52 -8.24 -11.93
N ILE A 134 -6.04 -9.38 -11.42
CA ILE A 134 -4.66 -9.51 -10.92
C ILE A 134 -3.66 -9.36 -12.09
N ASP A 135 -3.94 -10.00 -13.21
CA ASP A 135 -3.12 -9.87 -14.41
C ASP A 135 -3.06 -8.41 -14.87
N TYR A 136 -4.18 -7.70 -14.79
CA TYR A 136 -4.26 -6.27 -15.10
C TYR A 136 -3.29 -5.45 -14.24
N TRP A 137 -3.22 -5.73 -12.93
CA TRP A 137 -2.30 -5.02 -12.03
C TRP A 137 -0.86 -5.10 -12.53
N PHE A 138 -0.41 -6.31 -12.81
CA PHE A 138 0.98 -6.54 -13.22
C PHE A 138 1.26 -6.02 -14.64
N ARG A 139 0.29 -6.14 -15.52
CA ARG A 139 0.42 -5.66 -16.90
C ARG A 139 0.52 -4.13 -16.97
N HIS A 140 -0.27 -3.44 -16.16
CA HIS A 140 -0.32 -1.98 -16.14
C HIS A 140 0.47 -1.35 -15.00
N ASP A 141 1.09 -2.17 -14.17
CA ASP A 141 1.92 -1.76 -13.03
C ASP A 141 1.16 -0.82 -12.07
N LYS A 142 -0.10 -1.12 -11.80
CA LYS A 142 -0.92 -0.31 -10.91
C LYS A 142 -1.95 -1.15 -10.16
N CYS A 143 -2.21 -0.74 -8.92
CA CYS A 143 -3.11 -1.45 -8.02
C CYS A 143 -3.44 -0.53 -6.85
N TYR A 144 -4.59 -0.71 -6.24
CA TYR A 144 -4.92 -0.05 -4.99
C TYR A 144 -4.11 -0.66 -3.85
N ILE A 145 -3.58 0.17 -2.96
CA ILE A 145 -2.71 -0.31 -1.87
C ILE A 145 -3.45 -1.20 -0.86
N SER A 146 -4.78 -1.10 -0.77
CA SER A 146 -5.58 -1.99 0.09
C SER A 146 -5.35 -3.46 -0.24
N TYR A 147 -5.06 -3.79 -1.49
CA TYR A 147 -4.77 -5.16 -1.90
C TYR A 147 -3.45 -5.66 -1.29
N PHE A 148 -2.47 -4.78 -1.12
CA PHE A 148 -1.21 -5.15 -0.46
C PHE A 148 -1.45 -5.60 0.98
N PHE A 149 -2.28 -4.87 1.71
CA PHE A 149 -2.65 -5.22 3.09
C PHE A 149 -3.44 -6.52 3.14
N SER A 150 -4.37 -6.71 2.20
CA SER A 150 -5.14 -7.94 2.10
C SER A 150 -4.26 -9.15 1.80
N ILE A 151 -3.34 -9.01 0.85
CA ILE A 151 -2.40 -10.07 0.49
C ILE A 151 -1.51 -10.43 1.69
N ALA A 152 -0.99 -9.43 2.39
CA ALA A 152 -0.19 -9.65 3.59
C ALA A 152 -0.97 -10.44 4.65
N ARG A 153 -2.22 -10.08 4.86
CA ARG A 153 -3.09 -10.73 5.84
C ARG A 153 -3.36 -12.19 5.47
N TYR A 154 -3.66 -12.47 4.20
CA TYR A 154 -4.01 -13.83 3.76
C TYR A 154 -2.80 -14.74 3.63
N THR A 155 -1.64 -14.20 3.34
CA THR A 155 -0.42 -14.99 3.14
C THR A 155 0.43 -15.11 4.40
N GLY A 156 0.15 -14.29 5.42
CA GLY A 156 1.00 -14.19 6.60
C GLY A 156 2.29 -13.42 6.37
N MET A 157 2.45 -12.82 5.20
CA MET A 157 3.62 -11.98 4.90
C MET A 157 3.55 -10.67 5.65
N LYS A 158 4.71 -10.09 5.95
CA LYS A 158 4.82 -8.80 6.58
C LYS A 158 4.99 -7.71 5.53
N LEU A 159 4.06 -6.78 5.48
CA LEU A 159 4.13 -5.60 4.62
C LEU A 159 4.89 -4.50 5.34
N LYS A 160 5.92 -3.98 4.69
CA LYS A 160 6.72 -2.87 5.21
C LYS A 160 6.59 -1.68 4.27
N ILE A 161 6.40 -0.49 4.85
CA ILE A 161 6.24 0.76 4.11
C ILE A 161 7.27 1.75 4.64
N ASP A 162 8.18 2.18 3.78
CA ASP A 162 9.18 3.19 4.09
C ASP A 162 8.94 4.44 3.26
N ILE A 163 8.96 5.60 3.90
CA ILE A 163 8.88 6.90 3.22
C ILE A 163 10.24 7.58 3.39
N LYS A 164 10.89 7.85 2.27
CA LYS A 164 12.25 8.38 2.25
C LYS A 164 12.34 9.63 1.39
N PRO A 165 13.19 10.62 1.76
CA PRO A 165 13.53 11.69 0.85
C PRO A 165 14.18 11.13 -0.41
N THR A 166 13.84 11.70 -1.58
CA THR A 166 14.44 11.28 -2.86
C THR A 166 15.88 11.74 -3.02
N LYS A 167 16.32 12.64 -2.18
CA LYS A 167 17.72 13.11 -2.15
C LYS A 167 18.27 13.12 -0.75
#